data_5b968461fde639f2106ac2c6e1cf5f99
#
_entry.id   5b968461fde639f2106ac2c6e1cf5f99
#
_cell.length_a   1.000
_cell.length_b   1.000
_cell.length_c   1.000
_cell.angle_alpha   90.00
_cell.angle_beta   90.00
_cell.angle_gamma   90.00
#
_symmetry.space_group_name_H-M   'P 1'
#
loop_
_entity.id
_entity.type
_entity.pdbx_description
1 polymer ?
#
loop_
_entity_poly.entity_id
_entity_poly.type
_entity_poly.pdbx_seq_one_letter_code
_entity_poly.pdbx_strand_id
1 'polypeptide(L)'
;YDYYNKLGYVPYNAGINESIARTLEYAYDDWCIYRMGQKLGRPEKEIEVYKNRSQNFRKVFDPEHKLMRGKNADGTFQSLFNPFKWGDAFTEGNSWHYTWSVFHDIQGLVDLMGGKQEFVNMLDSVFKLPPVFDDSYYGGVIHEIREMQIVNMGNYAHGNQPIQHMIYLYNYA
;
A
#
# COMPACT_ATOMS: atom_id res chain seq x y z
N TYR A 1 -12.00 -5.18 -12.18
CA TYR A 1 -12.88 -4.83 -11.04
C TYR A 1 -13.61 -6.05 -10.45
N ASP A 2 -13.86 -7.09 -11.24
CA ASP A 2 -14.57 -8.30 -10.80
C ASP A 2 -13.86 -9.05 -9.68
N TYR A 3 -12.55 -9.16 -9.74
CA TYR A 3 -11.75 -9.76 -8.67
C TYR A 3 -11.89 -8.98 -7.35
N TYR A 4 -11.78 -7.66 -7.42
CA TYR A 4 -11.91 -6.83 -6.22
C TYR A 4 -13.29 -6.96 -5.58
N ASN A 5 -14.36 -7.04 -6.37
CA ASN A 5 -15.72 -7.28 -5.86
C ASN A 5 -15.89 -8.64 -5.18
N LYS A 6 -15.24 -9.69 -5.72
CA LYS A 6 -15.40 -11.06 -5.22
C LYS A 6 -14.47 -11.39 -4.07
N LEU A 7 -13.20 -10.98 -4.18
CA LEU A 7 -12.13 -11.35 -3.23
C LEU A 7 -11.82 -10.22 -2.24
N GLY A 8 -12.15 -8.99 -2.60
CA GLY A 8 -11.76 -7.77 -1.89
C GLY A 8 -10.33 -7.33 -2.19
N TYR A 9 -9.69 -7.88 -3.20
CA TYR A 9 -8.38 -7.45 -3.69
C TYR A 9 -8.19 -7.87 -5.15
N VAL A 10 -7.22 -7.26 -5.82
CA VAL A 10 -6.79 -7.63 -7.17
C VAL A 10 -5.70 -8.68 -7.03
N PRO A 11 -5.89 -9.92 -7.53
CA PRO A 11 -4.91 -10.98 -7.37
C PRO A 11 -3.62 -10.71 -8.13
N TYR A 12 -2.48 -11.02 -7.50
CA TYR A 12 -1.16 -10.88 -8.10
C TYR A 12 -0.98 -11.75 -9.34
N ASN A 13 -1.49 -12.99 -9.30
CA ASN A 13 -1.38 -13.96 -10.39
C ASN A 13 -2.51 -13.90 -11.43
N ALA A 14 -3.27 -12.81 -11.47
CA ALA A 14 -4.38 -12.66 -12.43
C ALA A 14 -3.97 -12.01 -13.77
N GLY A 15 -2.69 -11.74 -13.98
CA GLY A 15 -2.20 -11.03 -15.17
C GLY A 15 -2.59 -9.54 -15.20
N ILE A 16 -2.87 -8.97 -14.03
CA ILE A 16 -3.19 -7.55 -13.87
C ILE A 16 -2.02 -6.89 -13.15
N ASN A 17 -1.32 -6.02 -13.83
CA ASN A 17 -0.20 -5.26 -13.26
C ASN A 17 -0.66 -4.38 -12.11
N GLU A 18 0.26 -4.06 -11.19
CA GLU A 18 0.04 -3.11 -10.10
C GLU A 18 -1.09 -3.54 -9.16
N SER A 19 -1.23 -4.85 -8.95
CA SER A 19 -2.38 -5.45 -8.26
C SER A 19 -2.59 -4.90 -6.85
N ILE A 20 -1.51 -4.65 -6.11
CA ILE A 20 -1.58 -4.13 -4.75
C ILE A 20 -1.84 -2.63 -4.75
N ALA A 21 -1.17 -1.85 -5.60
CA ALA A 21 -1.46 -0.43 -5.75
C ALA A 21 -2.96 -0.23 -6.05
N ARG A 22 -3.52 -0.95 -7.03
CA ARG A 22 -4.96 -0.92 -7.36
C ARG A 22 -5.85 -1.31 -6.18
N THR A 23 -5.47 -2.30 -5.40
CA THR A 23 -6.26 -2.73 -4.24
C THR A 23 -6.33 -1.62 -3.19
N LEU A 24 -5.20 -0.96 -2.91
CA LEU A 24 -5.13 0.14 -1.94
C LEU A 24 -5.89 1.37 -2.43
N GLU A 25 -5.74 1.75 -3.69
CA GLU A 25 -6.49 2.83 -4.33
C GLU A 25 -8.00 2.59 -4.26
N TYR A 26 -8.47 1.40 -4.65
CA TYR A 26 -9.90 1.08 -4.57
C TYR A 26 -10.45 1.09 -3.15
N ALA A 27 -9.65 0.69 -2.16
CA ALA A 27 -10.07 0.76 -0.76
C ALA A 27 -10.22 2.23 -0.29
N TYR A 28 -9.34 3.12 -0.73
CA TYR A 28 -9.44 4.54 -0.46
C TYR A 28 -10.62 5.20 -1.21
N ASP A 29 -10.82 4.86 -2.49
CA ASP A 29 -11.97 5.33 -3.27
C ASP A 29 -13.30 4.92 -2.63
N ASP A 30 -13.39 3.68 -2.17
CA ASP A 30 -14.57 3.18 -1.45
C ASP A 30 -14.82 3.98 -0.15
N TRP A 31 -13.77 4.31 0.59
CA TRP A 31 -13.91 5.20 1.74
C TRP A 31 -14.41 6.59 1.34
N CYS A 32 -13.89 7.17 0.27
CA CYS A 32 -14.35 8.46 -0.24
C CYS A 32 -15.83 8.43 -0.63
N ILE A 33 -16.27 7.38 -1.34
CA ILE A 33 -17.67 7.16 -1.72
C ILE A 33 -18.55 7.04 -0.47
N TYR A 34 -18.13 6.25 0.52
CA TYR A 34 -18.84 6.12 1.79
C TYR A 34 -19.02 7.47 2.48
N ARG A 35 -17.92 8.24 2.62
CA ARG A 35 -17.95 9.56 3.28
C ARG A 35 -18.81 10.58 2.52
N MET A 36 -18.73 10.56 1.21
CA MET A 36 -19.60 11.40 0.36
C MET A 36 -21.07 11.01 0.53
N GLY A 37 -21.38 9.71 0.50
CA GLY A 37 -22.74 9.19 0.72
C GLY A 37 -23.31 9.63 2.07
N GLN A 38 -22.52 9.57 3.15
CA GLN A 38 -22.91 10.07 4.46
C GLN A 38 -23.26 11.57 4.42
N LYS A 39 -22.41 12.39 3.79
CA LYS A 39 -22.64 13.84 3.67
C LYS A 39 -23.88 14.19 2.84
N LEU A 40 -24.22 13.37 1.86
CA LEU A 40 -25.40 13.50 1.01
C LEU A 40 -26.67 12.89 1.64
N GLY A 41 -26.59 12.35 2.87
CA GLY A 41 -27.72 11.72 3.54
C GLY A 41 -28.23 10.44 2.85
N ARG A 42 -27.36 9.72 2.13
CA ARG A 42 -27.75 8.45 1.51
C ARG A 42 -28.08 7.41 2.57
N PRO A 43 -29.06 6.53 2.32
CA PRO A 43 -29.40 5.45 3.25
C PRO A 43 -28.17 4.57 3.56
N GLU A 44 -27.98 4.22 4.85
CA GLU A 44 -26.85 3.39 5.30
C GLU A 44 -26.72 2.10 4.46
N LYS A 45 -27.84 1.46 4.15
CA LYS A 45 -27.88 0.24 3.32
C LYS A 45 -27.22 0.40 1.95
N GLU A 46 -27.23 1.61 1.37
CA GLU A 46 -26.63 1.86 0.07
C GLU A 46 -25.11 2.07 0.17
N ILE A 47 -24.63 2.60 1.29
CA ILE A 47 -23.24 3.03 1.46
C ILE A 47 -22.41 2.06 2.29
N GLU A 48 -23.04 1.13 3.01
CA GLU A 48 -22.36 0.17 3.89
C GLU A 48 -21.35 -0.73 3.12
N VAL A 49 -21.68 -1.09 1.89
CA VAL A 49 -20.76 -1.88 1.05
C VAL A 49 -19.42 -1.18 0.84
N TYR A 50 -19.45 0.13 0.64
CA TYR A 50 -18.23 0.93 0.47
C TYR A 50 -17.45 1.07 1.78
N LYS A 51 -18.14 1.24 2.91
CA LYS A 51 -17.54 1.20 4.24
C LYS A 51 -16.78 -0.12 4.48
N ASN A 52 -17.42 -1.24 4.18
CA ASN A 52 -16.81 -2.55 4.37
C ASN A 52 -15.62 -2.76 3.42
N ARG A 53 -15.74 -2.34 2.15
CA ARG A 53 -14.68 -2.48 1.16
C ARG A 53 -13.49 -1.55 1.42
N SER A 54 -13.69 -0.42 2.09
CA SER A 54 -12.58 0.45 2.49
C SER A 54 -11.58 -0.24 3.42
N GLN A 55 -11.97 -1.35 4.06
CA GLN A 55 -11.09 -2.16 4.91
C GLN A 55 -10.31 -3.25 4.14
N ASN A 56 -10.45 -3.31 2.82
CA ASN A 56 -9.82 -4.33 1.99
C ASN A 56 -8.28 -4.26 1.97
N PHE A 57 -7.66 -3.13 2.31
CA PHE A 57 -6.21 -3.01 2.47
C PHE A 57 -5.65 -4.06 3.44
N ARG A 58 -6.42 -4.46 4.45
CA ARG A 58 -6.04 -5.48 5.43
C ARG A 58 -5.77 -6.85 4.79
N LYS A 59 -6.41 -7.15 3.66
CA LYS A 59 -6.28 -8.43 2.97
C LYS A 59 -4.94 -8.63 2.30
N VAL A 60 -4.27 -7.55 1.94
CA VAL A 60 -2.97 -7.57 1.25
C VAL A 60 -1.80 -7.20 2.16
N PHE A 61 -2.06 -6.96 3.43
CA PHE A 61 -1.04 -6.80 4.46
C PHE A 61 -0.49 -8.16 4.88
N ASP A 62 0.81 -8.33 4.76
CA ASP A 62 1.54 -9.51 5.23
C ASP A 62 2.02 -9.29 6.66
N PRO A 63 1.47 -10.00 7.66
CA PRO A 63 1.83 -9.79 9.07
C PRO A 63 3.24 -10.28 9.40
N GLU A 64 3.81 -11.20 8.62
CA GLU A 64 5.17 -11.70 8.82
C GLU A 64 6.22 -10.63 8.51
N HIS A 65 6.04 -9.94 7.38
CA HIS A 65 6.94 -8.87 6.94
C HIS A 65 6.51 -7.47 7.39
N LYS A 66 5.26 -7.33 7.89
CA LYS A 66 4.62 -6.03 8.20
C LYS A 66 4.58 -5.07 7.02
N LEU A 67 4.42 -5.62 5.83
CA LEU A 67 4.43 -4.90 4.55
C LEU A 67 3.24 -5.32 3.68
N MET A 68 2.84 -4.46 2.75
CA MET A 68 1.90 -4.85 1.69
C MET A 68 2.60 -5.77 0.71
N ARG A 69 1.96 -6.88 0.35
CA ARG A 69 2.53 -7.94 -0.48
C ARG A 69 1.53 -8.47 -1.48
N GLY A 70 1.99 -8.84 -2.67
CA GLY A 70 1.18 -9.51 -3.69
C GLY A 70 0.44 -10.71 -3.09
N LYS A 71 -0.86 -10.84 -3.42
CA LYS A 71 -1.70 -11.95 -2.96
C LYS A 71 -2.36 -12.63 -4.14
N ASN A 72 -2.24 -13.94 -4.22
CA ASN A 72 -2.76 -14.78 -5.28
C ASN A 72 -4.28 -14.98 -5.15
N ALA A 73 -4.93 -15.41 -6.24
CA ALA A 73 -6.38 -15.62 -6.25
C ALA A 73 -6.85 -16.72 -5.26
N ASP A 74 -5.97 -17.64 -4.90
CA ASP A 74 -6.21 -18.68 -3.89
C ASP A 74 -6.02 -18.23 -2.44
N GLY A 75 -5.63 -16.97 -2.24
CA GLY A 75 -5.41 -16.37 -0.92
C GLY A 75 -4.00 -16.52 -0.37
N THR A 76 -3.09 -17.21 -1.05
CA THR A 76 -1.67 -17.27 -0.66
C THR A 76 -0.95 -15.98 -1.01
N PHE A 77 0.09 -15.62 -0.26
CA PHE A 77 0.94 -14.51 -0.65
C PHE A 77 1.90 -14.91 -1.77
N GLN A 78 2.30 -13.93 -2.57
CA GLN A 78 3.33 -14.06 -3.61
C GLN A 78 4.58 -14.74 -3.05
N SER A 79 5.06 -15.81 -3.70
CA SER A 79 6.35 -16.43 -3.39
C SER A 79 7.51 -15.62 -3.97
N LEU A 80 8.71 -15.81 -3.43
CA LEU A 80 9.92 -15.05 -3.81
C LEU A 80 9.72 -13.53 -3.66
N PHE A 81 9.14 -13.15 -2.55
CA PHE A 81 8.88 -11.75 -2.24
C PHE A 81 10.17 -10.94 -2.08
N ASN A 82 10.33 -9.91 -2.92
CA ASN A 82 11.36 -8.92 -2.81
C ASN A 82 10.74 -7.55 -2.50
N PRO A 83 10.80 -7.05 -1.26
CA PRO A 83 10.15 -5.79 -0.89
C PRO A 83 10.79 -4.56 -1.53
N PHE A 84 11.97 -4.69 -2.14
CA PHE A 84 12.68 -3.62 -2.85
C PHE A 84 12.43 -3.62 -4.36
N LYS A 85 11.62 -4.56 -4.88
CA LYS A 85 11.27 -4.60 -6.30
C LYS A 85 10.31 -3.48 -6.65
N TRP A 86 10.71 -2.62 -7.56
CA TRP A 86 9.91 -1.53 -8.07
C TRP A 86 8.99 -2.01 -9.19
N GLY A 87 7.75 -1.51 -9.21
CA GLY A 87 6.74 -1.95 -10.16
C GLY A 87 6.11 -3.29 -9.80
N ASP A 88 5.73 -4.10 -10.80
CA ASP A 88 5.10 -5.40 -10.65
C ASP A 88 3.75 -5.31 -9.89
N ALA A 89 3.73 -5.56 -8.60
CA ALA A 89 2.55 -5.39 -7.75
C ALA A 89 2.23 -3.92 -7.42
N PHE A 90 3.15 -2.99 -7.70
CA PHE A 90 3.09 -1.59 -7.31
C PHE A 90 3.29 -0.66 -8.51
N THR A 91 2.86 0.58 -8.40
CA THR A 91 3.04 1.63 -9.42
C THR A 91 4.19 2.54 -9.02
N GLU A 92 5.25 2.60 -9.83
CA GLU A 92 6.40 3.49 -9.62
C GLU A 92 6.93 3.49 -8.17
N GLY A 93 6.94 2.32 -7.55
CA GLY A 93 7.33 2.15 -6.15
C GLY A 93 7.50 0.69 -5.81
N ASN A 94 7.72 0.44 -4.54
CA ASN A 94 7.91 -0.89 -3.98
C ASN A 94 7.07 -1.10 -2.71
N SER A 95 7.24 -2.23 -2.05
CA SER A 95 6.47 -2.56 -0.84
C SER A 95 6.75 -1.58 0.32
N TRP A 96 7.98 -1.09 0.48
CA TRP A 96 8.33 -0.09 1.49
C TRP A 96 7.64 1.26 1.28
N HIS A 97 7.22 1.55 0.04
CA HIS A 97 6.47 2.76 -0.29
C HIS A 97 4.97 2.56 -0.07
N TYR A 98 4.40 1.53 -0.69
CA TYR A 98 2.95 1.33 -0.73
C TYR A 98 2.33 0.83 0.58
N THR A 99 3.12 0.29 1.50
CA THR A 99 2.64 -0.09 2.82
C THR A 99 1.97 1.08 3.56
N TRP A 100 2.37 2.30 3.26
CA TRP A 100 1.86 3.51 3.89
C TRP A 100 0.64 4.13 3.18
N SER A 101 0.22 3.59 2.03
CA SER A 101 -0.91 4.10 1.23
C SER A 101 -2.28 3.69 1.82
N VAL A 102 -2.47 3.93 3.12
CA VAL A 102 -3.72 3.72 3.86
C VAL A 102 -4.13 5.04 4.49
N PHE A 103 -4.48 6.02 3.65
CA PHE A 103 -4.74 7.41 4.06
C PHE A 103 -5.96 7.56 4.97
N HIS A 104 -6.92 6.67 4.85
CA HIS A 104 -8.24 6.75 5.48
C HIS A 104 -8.34 6.02 6.83
N ASP A 105 -7.42 5.12 7.14
CA ASP A 105 -7.44 4.31 8.37
C ASP A 105 -6.03 4.06 8.90
N ILE A 106 -5.34 5.14 9.25
CA ILE A 106 -3.97 5.06 9.77
C ILE A 106 -3.94 4.27 11.09
N GLN A 107 -4.97 4.44 11.95
CA GLN A 107 -5.05 3.65 13.18
C GLN A 107 -5.17 2.15 12.87
N GLY A 108 -5.95 1.77 11.86
CA GLY A 108 -6.04 0.39 11.41
C GLY A 108 -4.72 -0.17 10.89
N LEU A 109 -3.88 0.65 10.26
CA LEU A 109 -2.53 0.25 9.86
C LEU A 109 -1.60 0.10 11.07
N VAL A 110 -1.67 1.00 12.05
CA VAL A 110 -0.96 0.91 13.34
C VAL A 110 -1.29 -0.42 14.05
N ASP A 111 -2.58 -0.76 14.10
CA ASP A 111 -3.06 -1.99 14.74
C ASP A 111 -2.54 -3.25 14.01
N LEU A 112 -2.54 -3.24 12.67
CA LEU A 112 -2.00 -4.34 11.85
C LEU A 112 -0.50 -4.55 12.08
N MET A 113 0.25 -3.49 12.30
CA MET A 113 1.69 -3.56 12.57
C MET A 113 2.03 -4.04 13.99
N GLY A 114 1.05 -4.10 14.88
CA GLY A 114 1.23 -4.54 16.27
C GLY A 114 1.33 -3.39 17.27
N GLY A 115 0.83 -2.21 16.90
CA GLY A 115 0.77 -1.03 17.76
C GLY A 115 1.76 0.07 17.40
N LYS A 116 1.67 1.17 18.13
CA LYS A 116 2.41 2.41 17.84
C LYS A 116 3.93 2.24 17.78
N GLN A 117 4.52 1.49 18.71
CA GLN A 117 5.98 1.31 18.72
C GLN A 117 6.47 0.58 17.47
N GLU A 118 5.77 -0.49 17.07
CA GLU A 118 6.12 -1.25 15.87
C GLU A 118 5.87 -0.44 14.59
N PHE A 119 4.81 0.35 14.56
CA PHE A 119 4.55 1.28 13.46
C PHE A 119 5.70 2.28 13.28
N VAL A 120 6.17 2.90 14.38
CA VAL A 120 7.34 3.81 14.33
C VAL A 120 8.60 3.07 13.93
N ASN A 121 8.86 1.86 14.45
CA ASN A 121 10.02 1.05 14.08
C ASN A 121 10.05 0.75 12.59
N MET A 122 8.88 0.40 12.01
CA MET A 122 8.76 0.14 10.56
C MET A 122 8.94 1.43 9.74
N LEU A 123 8.35 2.55 10.19
CA LEU A 123 8.49 3.84 9.53
C LEU A 123 9.95 4.32 9.56
N ASP A 124 10.62 4.21 10.69
CA ASP A 124 12.05 4.48 10.84
C ASP A 124 12.91 3.63 9.90
N SER A 125 12.50 2.38 9.68
CA SER A 125 13.24 1.46 8.80
C SER A 125 13.29 1.99 7.37
N VAL A 126 12.27 2.67 6.89
CA VAL A 126 12.27 3.28 5.55
C VAL A 126 13.46 4.23 5.37
N PHE A 127 13.76 5.02 6.41
CA PHE A 127 14.85 6.02 6.38
C PHE A 127 16.22 5.45 6.73
N LYS A 128 16.28 4.31 7.45
CA LYS A 128 17.51 3.67 7.92
C LYS A 128 18.06 2.60 6.97
N LEU A 129 17.18 1.98 6.19
CA LEU A 129 17.59 0.99 5.20
C LEU A 129 18.49 1.64 4.13
N PRO A 130 19.48 0.93 3.60
CA PRO A 130 20.22 1.44 2.46
C PRO A 130 19.28 1.63 1.26
N PRO A 131 19.55 2.59 0.36
CA PRO A 131 18.71 2.88 -0.81
C PRO A 131 18.87 1.82 -1.91
N VAL A 132 18.66 0.56 -1.55
CA VAL A 132 18.69 -0.58 -2.47
C VAL A 132 17.37 -0.66 -3.25
N PHE A 133 17.45 -1.21 -4.43
CA PHE A 133 16.30 -1.37 -5.33
C PHE A 133 16.50 -2.58 -6.25
N ASP A 134 15.38 -3.04 -6.80
CA ASP A 134 15.33 -4.00 -7.90
C ASP A 134 14.47 -3.36 -9.00
N ASP A 135 15.07 -3.01 -10.12
CA ASP A 135 14.47 -2.38 -11.29
C ASP A 135 14.12 -3.36 -12.41
N SER A 136 14.20 -4.66 -12.14
CA SER A 136 14.02 -5.73 -13.12
C SER A 136 12.68 -5.67 -13.87
N TYR A 137 11.64 -5.13 -13.23
CA TYR A 137 10.33 -4.96 -13.85
C TYR A 137 10.34 -3.90 -14.96
N TYR A 138 11.06 -2.80 -14.76
CA TYR A 138 11.17 -1.72 -15.73
C TYR A 138 12.27 -1.93 -16.77
N GLY A 139 13.19 -2.86 -16.51
CA GLY A 139 14.35 -3.10 -17.36
C GLY A 139 15.39 -1.99 -17.33
N GLY A 140 15.38 -1.17 -16.28
CA GLY A 140 16.32 -0.09 -16.06
C GLY A 140 15.88 0.89 -15.00
N VAL A 141 16.82 1.72 -14.54
CA VAL A 141 16.60 2.69 -13.45
C VAL A 141 15.73 3.85 -13.94
N ILE A 142 14.50 3.94 -13.42
CA ILE A 142 13.60 5.07 -13.64
C ILE A 142 14.03 6.27 -12.79
N HIS A 143 13.51 7.47 -13.09
CA HIS A 143 13.99 8.70 -12.45
C HIS A 143 13.69 8.75 -10.95
N GLU A 144 12.58 8.18 -10.49
CA GLU A 144 12.22 8.11 -9.06
C GLU A 144 13.21 7.30 -8.24
N ILE A 145 13.71 6.17 -8.80
CA ILE A 145 14.77 5.38 -8.17
C ILE A 145 16.06 6.19 -8.08
N ARG A 146 16.41 6.90 -9.16
CA ARG A 146 17.61 7.74 -9.20
C ARG A 146 17.54 8.89 -8.20
N GLU A 147 16.39 9.52 -8.08
CA GLU A 147 16.15 10.57 -7.09
C GLU A 147 16.27 10.05 -5.66
N MET A 148 15.68 8.88 -5.36
CA MET A 148 15.82 8.22 -4.07
C MET A 148 17.28 7.97 -3.71
N GLN A 149 18.09 7.50 -4.67
CA GLN A 149 19.51 7.27 -4.45
C GLN A 149 20.31 8.56 -4.20
N ILE A 150 20.01 9.64 -4.95
CA ILE A 150 20.70 10.93 -4.80
C ILE A 150 20.36 11.58 -3.46
N VAL A 151 19.11 11.53 -3.04
CA VAL A 151 18.67 12.06 -1.74
C VAL A 151 19.29 11.29 -0.58
N ASN A 152 19.57 9.99 -0.76
CA ASN A 152 20.22 9.12 0.20
C ASN A 152 19.57 9.13 1.60
N MET A 153 18.25 9.08 1.62
CA MET A 153 17.43 8.98 2.84
C MET A 153 16.77 7.60 2.93
N GLY A 154 17.56 6.55 2.83
CA GLY A 154 17.06 5.17 2.84
C GLY A 154 16.20 4.86 1.61
N ASN A 155 15.08 4.22 1.83
CA ASN A 155 14.06 3.95 0.79
C ASN A 155 12.99 5.04 0.69
N TYR A 156 13.23 6.23 1.25
CA TYR A 156 12.32 7.36 1.14
C TYR A 156 12.52 8.09 -0.19
N ALA A 157 11.65 7.82 -1.16
CA ALA A 157 11.69 8.43 -2.49
C ALA A 157 10.84 9.71 -2.51
N HIS A 158 11.32 10.80 -1.90
CA HIS A 158 10.55 12.04 -1.69
C HIS A 158 9.98 12.66 -2.97
N GLY A 159 10.66 12.53 -4.10
CA GLY A 159 10.19 13.04 -5.40
C GLY A 159 8.95 12.31 -5.92
N ASN A 160 8.61 11.15 -5.38
CA ASN A 160 7.47 10.36 -5.83
C ASN A 160 6.22 10.63 -4.99
N GLN A 161 5.09 10.96 -5.64
CA GLN A 161 3.83 11.35 -5.01
C GLN A 161 3.28 10.33 -3.99
N PRO A 162 3.32 9.00 -4.24
CA PRO A 162 2.74 8.02 -3.32
C PRO A 162 3.29 8.04 -1.90
N ILE A 163 4.46 8.64 -1.67
CA ILE A 163 5.16 8.57 -0.38
C ILE A 163 5.38 9.91 0.31
N GLN A 164 4.98 11.02 -0.29
CA GLN A 164 5.18 12.36 0.30
C GLN A 164 4.51 12.51 1.67
N HIS A 165 3.41 11.80 1.94
CA HIS A 165 2.69 11.84 3.21
C HIS A 165 3.40 11.10 4.36
N MET A 166 4.36 10.21 4.06
CA MET A 166 4.94 9.29 5.04
C MET A 166 5.54 10.00 6.26
N ILE A 167 6.23 11.11 6.06
CA ILE A 167 6.85 11.87 7.16
C ILE A 167 5.83 12.40 8.17
N TYR A 168 4.59 12.61 7.76
CA TYR A 168 3.52 13.08 8.64
C TYR A 168 2.88 11.94 9.45
N LEU A 169 3.15 10.69 9.11
CA LEU A 169 2.60 9.53 9.83
C LEU A 169 3.14 9.41 11.25
N TYR A 170 4.30 9.99 11.55
CA TYR A 170 4.81 10.09 12.91
C TYR A 170 3.86 10.81 13.88
N ASN A 171 2.94 11.64 13.37
CA ASN A 171 1.94 12.33 14.20
C ASN A 171 0.87 11.39 14.80
N TYR A 172 0.80 10.15 14.33
CA TYR A 172 -0.20 9.16 14.76
C TYR A 172 0.34 8.15 15.78
N ALA A 173 1.62 8.20 16.07
CA ALA A 173 2.29 7.23 16.94
C ALA A 173 2.88 7.82 18.21
#